data_b7c869dc84dd71003a51aaf80eaf96ba
#
_entry.id   b7c869dc84dd71003a51aaf80eaf96ba
#
_cell.length_a   1.000
_cell.length_b   1.000
_cell.length_c   1.000
_cell.angle_alpha   90.00
_cell.angle_beta   90.00
_cell.angle_gamma   90.00
#
_symmetry.space_group_name_H-M   'P 1'
#
loop_
_entity.id
_entity.type
_entity.pdbx_description
1 polymer ?
#
loop_
_entity_poly.entity_id
_entity_poly.type
_entity_poly.pdbx_seq_one_letter_code
_entity_poly.pdbx_strand_id
1 'polypeptide(L)'
;MDIDRNGYRTSVNLENKLTDNHTIGNIKEMINRSLAYFKQQEHIIDVGERLFVKYKGDTIYGDYDYLTEDSLIDMKVLSKKITNKHTLQIILYWIIGMKSDKKQFSNVKHLKFYNPRLNVEYQFDLYDLTPQLLKPILEEVLMNQY
;
A
#
# COMPACT_ATOMS: atom_id res chain seq x y z
N MET A 1 14.56 6.08 30.44
CA MET A 1 14.47 5.37 29.16
C MET A 1 15.58 5.88 28.28
N ASP A 2 16.51 5.01 27.99
CA ASP A 2 17.62 5.39 27.14
C ASP A 2 17.25 5.21 25.68
N ILE A 3 17.32 6.30 24.94
CA ILE A 3 17.25 6.29 23.49
C ILE A 3 18.67 6.51 23.04
N ASP A 4 19.17 5.64 22.19
CA ASP A 4 20.48 5.88 21.60
C ASP A 4 20.46 7.12 20.70
N ARG A 5 21.64 7.57 20.28
CA ARG A 5 21.79 8.78 19.46
C ARG A 5 21.09 8.69 18.09
N ASN A 6 20.68 7.49 17.70
CA ASN A 6 19.97 7.22 16.44
C ASN A 6 18.45 7.13 16.63
N GLY A 7 17.94 7.36 17.85
CA GLY A 7 16.52 7.33 18.15
C GLY A 7 15.93 5.95 18.41
N TYR A 8 16.76 4.92 18.50
CA TYR A 8 16.27 3.58 18.83
C TYR A 8 15.97 3.44 20.31
N ARG A 9 14.80 2.89 20.62
CA ARG A 9 14.43 2.56 22.00
C ARG A 9 15.20 1.33 22.46
N THR A 10 15.52 1.28 23.74
CA THR A 10 16.13 0.10 24.33
C THR A 10 15.18 -1.11 24.25
N SER A 11 15.74 -2.31 24.18
CA SER A 11 14.99 -3.57 24.13
C SER A 11 13.98 -3.72 25.27
N VAL A 12 14.30 -3.24 26.47
CA VAL A 12 13.42 -3.28 27.65
C VAL A 12 12.09 -2.56 27.40
N ASN A 13 12.12 -1.45 26.69
CA ASN A 13 10.91 -0.68 26.39
C ASN A 13 10.03 -1.33 25.33
N LEU A 14 10.65 -1.99 24.36
CA LEU A 14 9.95 -2.76 23.37
C LEU A 14 9.24 -3.97 24.01
N GLU A 15 9.93 -4.68 24.89
CA GLU A 15 9.36 -5.80 25.64
C GLU A 15 8.15 -5.38 26.48
N ASN A 16 8.24 -4.27 27.22
CA ASN A 16 7.13 -3.75 28.02
C ASN A 16 5.90 -3.39 27.16
N LYS A 17 6.10 -2.89 25.96
CA LYS A 17 5.01 -2.61 25.02
C LYS A 17 4.40 -3.88 24.41
N LEU A 18 5.21 -4.88 24.13
CA LEU A 18 4.76 -6.15 23.55
C LEU A 18 4.07 -7.05 24.58
N THR A 19 4.32 -6.88 25.89
CA THR A 19 3.68 -7.67 26.95
C THR A 19 2.31 -7.14 27.38
N ASP A 20 1.88 -5.98 26.88
CA ASP A 20 0.52 -5.50 27.10
C ASP A 20 -0.48 -6.42 26.40
N ASN A 21 -1.30 -7.15 27.17
CA ASN A 21 -2.29 -8.10 26.68
C ASN A 21 -3.31 -7.47 25.73
N HIS A 22 -3.66 -6.21 25.96
CA HIS A 22 -4.57 -5.48 25.08
C HIS A 22 -3.95 -5.22 23.71
N THR A 23 -2.70 -4.77 23.67
CA THR A 23 -1.94 -4.56 22.43
C THR A 23 -1.74 -5.86 21.67
N ILE A 24 -1.38 -6.95 22.37
CA ILE A 24 -1.24 -8.27 21.77
C ILE A 24 -2.57 -8.75 21.17
N GLY A 25 -3.68 -8.55 21.88
CA GLY A 25 -5.02 -8.89 21.40
C GLY A 25 -5.38 -8.12 20.11
N ASN A 26 -5.07 -6.84 20.06
CA ASN A 26 -5.31 -6.01 18.87
C ASN A 26 -4.45 -6.46 17.67
N ILE A 27 -3.19 -6.80 17.90
CA ILE A 27 -2.30 -7.31 16.84
C ILE A 27 -2.82 -8.65 16.30
N LYS A 28 -3.21 -9.57 17.18
CA LYS A 28 -3.81 -10.87 16.77
C LYS A 28 -5.07 -10.66 15.95
N GLU A 29 -5.93 -9.75 16.35
CA GLU A 29 -7.16 -9.41 15.61
C GLU A 29 -6.84 -8.89 14.21
N MET A 30 -5.89 -7.98 14.08
CA MET A 30 -5.45 -7.45 12.77
C MET A 30 -4.85 -8.54 11.89
N ILE A 31 -4.05 -9.45 12.45
CA ILE A 31 -3.49 -10.60 11.72
C ILE A 31 -4.62 -11.50 11.22
N ASN A 32 -5.58 -11.85 12.08
CA ASN A 32 -6.70 -12.71 11.71
C ASN A 32 -7.55 -12.08 10.61
N ARG A 33 -7.82 -10.78 10.68
CA ARG A 33 -8.55 -10.04 9.65
C ARG A 33 -7.79 -10.00 8.33
N SER A 34 -6.49 -9.79 8.38
CA SER A 34 -5.64 -9.79 7.20
C SER A 34 -5.63 -11.17 6.52
N LEU A 35 -5.49 -12.23 7.27
CA LEU A 35 -5.52 -13.61 6.76
C LEU A 35 -6.89 -13.93 6.13
N ALA A 36 -7.99 -13.54 6.79
CA ALA A 36 -9.33 -13.73 6.28
C ALA A 36 -9.56 -12.95 4.98
N TYR A 37 -9.08 -11.71 4.93
CA TYR A 37 -9.17 -10.86 3.73
C TYR A 37 -8.45 -11.51 2.54
N PHE A 38 -7.19 -11.96 2.74
CA PHE A 38 -6.44 -12.57 1.65
C PHE A 38 -6.97 -13.92 1.21
N LYS A 39 -7.56 -14.70 2.11
CA LYS A 39 -8.24 -15.95 1.73
C LYS A 39 -9.45 -15.72 0.82
N GLN A 40 -10.07 -14.56 0.90
CA GLN A 40 -11.20 -14.20 0.04
C GLN A 40 -10.75 -13.67 -1.33
N GLN A 41 -9.50 -13.27 -1.47
CA GLN A 41 -8.98 -12.80 -2.76
C GLN A 41 -8.72 -14.00 -3.67
N GLU A 42 -9.38 -14.03 -4.80
CA GLU A 42 -9.14 -15.04 -5.81
C GLU A 42 -7.83 -14.72 -6.55
N HIS A 43 -7.02 -15.75 -6.76
CA HIS A 43 -5.85 -15.68 -7.62
C HIS A 43 -4.85 -14.54 -7.32
N ILE A 44 -4.24 -14.57 -6.12
CA ILE A 44 -3.07 -13.73 -5.85
C ILE A 44 -1.93 -14.24 -6.74
N ILE A 45 -1.46 -13.39 -7.65
CA ILE A 45 -0.41 -13.72 -8.63
C ILE A 45 0.95 -13.18 -8.23
N ASP A 46 1.00 -12.18 -7.36
CA ASP A 46 2.26 -11.60 -6.93
C ASP A 46 2.16 -10.93 -5.57
N VAL A 47 3.25 -10.91 -4.82
CA VAL A 47 3.34 -10.39 -3.46
C VAL A 47 4.59 -9.54 -3.29
N GLY A 48 4.39 -8.29 -2.86
CA GLY A 48 5.42 -7.46 -2.27
C GLY A 48 6.63 -7.14 -3.15
N GLU A 49 6.45 -6.90 -4.44
CA GLU A 49 7.56 -6.53 -5.30
C GLU A 49 7.74 -5.01 -5.45
N ARG A 50 9.00 -4.61 -5.54
CA ARG A 50 9.37 -3.25 -5.91
C ARG A 50 9.29 -3.06 -7.41
N LEU A 51 8.58 -2.03 -7.82
CA LEU A 51 8.51 -1.56 -9.19
C LEU A 51 9.41 -0.35 -9.39
N PHE A 52 9.86 -0.15 -10.61
CA PHE A 52 10.56 1.08 -10.98
C PHE A 52 10.27 1.45 -12.44
N VAL A 53 10.36 2.74 -12.72
CA VAL A 53 10.29 3.28 -14.08
C VAL A 53 11.27 4.46 -14.19
N LYS A 54 11.85 4.63 -15.36
CA LYS A 54 12.63 5.81 -15.67
C LYS A 54 11.74 6.91 -16.25
N TYR A 55 11.82 8.10 -15.67
CA TYR A 55 11.07 9.25 -16.10
C TYR A 55 11.95 10.50 -16.07
N LYS A 56 12.10 11.17 -17.21
CA LYS A 56 12.92 12.40 -17.36
C LYS A 56 14.35 12.30 -16.79
N GLY A 57 14.95 11.12 -16.91
CA GLY A 57 16.32 10.88 -16.42
C GLY A 57 16.40 10.33 -14.99
N ASP A 58 15.33 10.36 -14.25
CA ASP A 58 15.26 9.85 -12.88
C ASP A 58 14.60 8.48 -12.83
N THR A 59 14.83 7.76 -11.74
CA THR A 59 14.18 6.48 -11.47
C THR A 59 13.14 6.67 -10.37
N ILE A 60 11.88 6.35 -10.69
CA ILE A 60 10.78 6.39 -9.75
C ILE A 60 10.49 4.98 -9.31
N TYR A 61 10.35 4.78 -7.99
CA TYR A 61 10.06 3.50 -7.38
C TYR A 61 8.64 3.47 -6.81
N GLY A 62 8.04 2.29 -6.81
CA GLY A 62 6.78 2.01 -6.16
C GLY A 62 6.81 0.61 -5.55
N ASP A 63 6.20 0.46 -4.41
CA ASP A 63 6.05 -0.82 -3.74
C ASP A 63 4.56 -1.11 -3.61
N TYR A 64 4.13 -2.30 -4.01
CA TYR A 64 2.77 -2.77 -3.78
C TYR A 64 2.79 -4.01 -2.89
N ASP A 65 1.70 -4.27 -2.19
CA ASP A 65 1.63 -5.42 -1.31
C ASP A 65 1.18 -6.67 -2.06
N TYR A 66 0.10 -6.58 -2.83
CA TYR A 66 -0.47 -7.73 -3.53
C TYR A 66 -1.01 -7.37 -4.90
N LEU A 67 -0.85 -8.28 -5.84
CA LEU A 67 -1.44 -8.23 -7.16
C LEU A 67 -2.28 -9.49 -7.37
N THR A 68 -3.55 -9.30 -7.73
CA THR A 68 -4.44 -10.37 -8.17
C THR A 68 -4.65 -10.27 -9.69
N GLU A 69 -5.47 -11.14 -10.26
CA GLU A 69 -5.77 -11.08 -11.70
C GLU A 69 -6.33 -9.72 -12.14
N ASP A 70 -7.13 -9.07 -11.28
CA ASP A 70 -7.83 -7.84 -11.63
C ASP A 70 -7.62 -6.66 -10.69
N SER A 71 -6.84 -6.85 -9.61
CA SER A 71 -6.73 -5.84 -8.55
C SER A 71 -5.30 -5.64 -8.09
N LEU A 72 -4.94 -4.37 -7.87
CA LEU A 72 -3.76 -3.97 -7.12
C LEU A 72 -4.19 -3.62 -5.70
N ILE A 73 -3.59 -4.27 -4.70
CA ILE A 73 -3.98 -4.15 -3.30
C ILE A 73 -2.82 -3.62 -2.48
N ASP A 74 -3.10 -2.58 -1.70
CA ASP A 74 -2.17 -2.02 -0.73
C ASP A 74 -2.78 -2.07 0.68
N MET A 75 -2.02 -2.57 1.63
CA MET A 75 -2.45 -2.63 3.04
C MET A 75 -2.06 -1.36 3.77
N LYS A 76 -3.00 -0.78 4.50
CA LYS A 76 -2.76 0.41 5.33
C LYS A 76 -3.31 0.20 6.73
N VAL A 77 -2.44 0.18 7.72
CA VAL A 77 -2.83 0.11 9.14
C VAL A 77 -3.01 1.54 9.65
N LEU A 78 -4.24 2.03 9.56
CA LEU A 78 -4.58 3.41 9.90
C LEU A 78 -5.68 3.45 10.96
N SER A 79 -5.62 4.45 11.86
CA SER A 79 -6.69 4.73 12.82
C SER A 79 -7.83 5.55 12.23
N LYS A 80 -7.62 6.14 11.06
CA LYS A 80 -8.56 7.00 10.32
C LYS A 80 -8.72 6.51 8.90
N LYS A 81 -9.67 7.10 8.17
CA LYS A 81 -9.88 6.83 6.75
C LYS A 81 -8.64 7.14 5.91
N ILE A 82 -8.54 6.50 4.76
CA ILE A 82 -7.53 6.85 3.76
C ILE A 82 -7.69 8.31 3.32
N THR A 83 -6.57 8.92 2.91
CA THR A 83 -6.51 10.29 2.43
C THR A 83 -6.25 10.33 0.92
N ASN A 84 -6.41 11.50 0.33
CA ASN A 84 -6.05 11.72 -1.08
C ASN A 84 -4.60 11.35 -1.39
N LYS A 85 -3.69 11.55 -0.43
CA LYS A 85 -2.28 11.15 -0.58
C LYS A 85 -2.13 9.64 -0.78
N HIS A 86 -2.87 8.82 -0.03
CA HIS A 86 -2.88 7.37 -0.21
C HIS A 86 -3.44 6.99 -1.59
N THR A 87 -4.53 7.62 -2.00
CA THR A 87 -5.14 7.38 -3.32
C THR A 87 -4.17 7.71 -4.45
N LEU A 88 -3.48 8.84 -4.37
CA LEU A 88 -2.45 9.24 -5.35
C LEU A 88 -1.30 8.23 -5.39
N GLN A 89 -0.89 7.72 -4.24
CA GLN A 89 0.19 6.74 -4.12
C GLN A 89 -0.14 5.43 -4.85
N ILE A 90 -1.33 4.86 -4.65
CA ILE A 90 -1.71 3.60 -5.31
C ILE A 90 -1.91 3.79 -6.81
N ILE A 91 -2.41 4.94 -7.25
CA ILE A 91 -2.51 5.29 -8.67
C ILE A 91 -1.11 5.35 -9.28
N LEU A 92 -0.16 5.97 -8.60
CA LEU A 92 1.24 6.02 -9.04
C LEU A 92 1.83 4.61 -9.16
N TYR A 93 1.61 3.74 -8.19
CA TYR A 93 2.08 2.35 -8.23
C TYR A 93 1.51 1.58 -9.42
N TRP A 94 0.23 1.76 -9.71
CA TRP A 94 -0.38 1.19 -10.89
C TRP A 94 0.26 1.70 -12.19
N ILE A 95 0.52 2.99 -12.30
CA ILE A 95 1.16 3.58 -13.49
C ILE A 95 2.58 3.06 -13.66
N ILE A 96 3.35 2.97 -12.58
CA ILE A 96 4.69 2.37 -12.61
C ILE A 96 4.61 0.91 -13.07
N GLY A 97 3.65 0.16 -12.54
CA GLY A 97 3.38 -1.22 -12.94
C GLY A 97 3.05 -1.34 -14.43
N MET A 98 2.19 -0.48 -14.95
CA MET A 98 1.83 -0.44 -16.38
C MET A 98 3.01 -0.12 -17.31
N LYS A 99 3.98 0.63 -16.80
CA LYS A 99 5.22 0.98 -17.52
C LYS A 99 6.35 -0.03 -17.30
N SER A 100 6.19 -0.95 -16.36
CA SER A 100 7.14 -2.02 -16.09
C SER A 100 7.00 -3.17 -17.08
N ASP A 101 7.91 -4.13 -17.03
CA ASP A 101 7.85 -5.33 -17.86
C ASP A 101 6.80 -6.35 -17.38
N LYS A 102 6.09 -6.04 -16.29
CA LYS A 102 5.06 -6.92 -15.71
C LYS A 102 3.74 -6.79 -16.45
N LYS A 103 3.52 -7.70 -17.37
CA LYS A 103 2.30 -7.71 -18.20
C LYS A 103 1.00 -7.87 -17.42
N GLN A 104 1.07 -8.42 -16.22
CA GLN A 104 -0.07 -8.63 -15.32
C GLN A 104 -0.79 -7.33 -14.95
N PHE A 105 -0.09 -6.20 -14.93
CA PHE A 105 -0.69 -4.90 -14.63
C PHE A 105 -1.72 -4.46 -15.66
N SER A 106 -1.65 -4.93 -16.90
CA SER A 106 -2.63 -4.60 -17.93
C SER A 106 -4.03 -5.15 -17.65
N ASN A 107 -4.14 -6.16 -16.80
CA ASN A 107 -5.41 -6.77 -16.40
C ASN A 107 -6.04 -6.13 -15.18
N VAL A 108 -5.32 -5.24 -14.49
CA VAL A 108 -5.83 -4.56 -13.29
C VAL A 108 -7.01 -3.65 -13.67
N LYS A 109 -8.12 -3.83 -12.98
CA LYS A 109 -9.35 -3.05 -13.10
C LYS A 109 -9.67 -2.26 -11.84
N HIS A 110 -9.16 -2.73 -10.69
CA HIS A 110 -9.46 -2.19 -9.38
C HIS A 110 -8.18 -1.87 -8.61
N LEU A 111 -8.19 -0.72 -7.94
CA LEU A 111 -7.20 -0.35 -6.95
C LEU A 111 -7.86 -0.45 -5.58
N LYS A 112 -7.25 -1.20 -4.66
CA LYS A 112 -7.85 -1.48 -3.35
C LYS A 112 -6.90 -1.14 -2.22
N PHE A 113 -7.47 -0.61 -1.14
CA PHE A 113 -6.82 -0.55 0.16
C PHE A 113 -7.56 -1.45 1.14
N TYR A 114 -6.82 -2.20 1.92
CA TYR A 114 -7.39 -2.89 3.06
C TYR A 114 -6.75 -2.39 4.36
N ASN A 115 -7.60 -1.99 5.29
CA ASN A 115 -7.18 -1.57 6.62
C ASN A 115 -7.64 -2.60 7.66
N PRO A 116 -6.75 -3.48 8.14
CA PRO A 116 -7.12 -4.51 9.11
C PRO A 116 -7.46 -3.93 10.49
N ARG A 117 -6.97 -2.73 10.82
CA ARG A 117 -7.29 -2.06 12.09
C ARG A 117 -8.75 -1.66 12.16
N LEU A 118 -9.31 -1.13 11.08
CA LEU A 118 -10.70 -0.73 10.99
C LEU A 118 -11.58 -1.82 10.35
N ASN A 119 -10.97 -2.87 9.81
CA ASN A 119 -11.63 -3.91 9.02
C ASN A 119 -12.46 -3.34 7.86
N VAL A 120 -11.83 -2.50 7.06
CA VAL A 120 -12.45 -1.78 5.95
C VAL A 120 -11.65 -1.95 4.68
N GLU A 121 -12.33 -2.23 3.58
CA GLU A 121 -11.80 -2.16 2.22
C GLU A 121 -12.27 -0.88 1.54
N TYR A 122 -11.36 -0.24 0.82
CA TYR A 122 -11.66 0.86 -0.10
C TYR A 122 -11.30 0.38 -1.50
N GLN A 123 -12.20 0.57 -2.45
CA GLN A 123 -11.99 0.18 -3.84
C GLN A 123 -12.24 1.37 -4.77
N PHE A 124 -11.36 1.51 -5.73
CA PHE A 124 -11.49 2.45 -6.85
C PHE A 124 -11.43 1.67 -8.14
N ASP A 125 -12.34 1.96 -9.05
CA ASP A 125 -12.34 1.36 -10.37
C ASP A 125 -11.50 2.22 -11.32
N LEU A 126 -10.57 1.60 -12.03
CA LEU A 126 -9.73 2.30 -13.00
C LEU A 126 -10.54 2.94 -14.12
N TYR A 127 -11.70 2.38 -14.41
CA TYR A 127 -12.63 2.95 -15.38
C TYR A 127 -13.05 4.39 -15.04
N ASP A 128 -13.11 4.72 -13.75
CA ASP A 128 -13.46 6.07 -13.27
C ASP A 128 -12.30 7.07 -13.38
N LEU A 129 -11.08 6.59 -13.63
CA LEU A 129 -9.90 7.42 -13.82
C LEU A 129 -9.76 7.85 -15.28
N THR A 130 -10.31 9.00 -15.60
CA THR A 130 -10.21 9.56 -16.95
C THR A 130 -8.81 10.17 -17.19
N PRO A 131 -8.35 10.27 -18.45
CA PRO A 131 -7.09 10.95 -18.77
C PRO A 131 -7.01 12.37 -18.22
N GLN A 132 -8.15 13.08 -18.16
CA GLN A 132 -8.26 14.43 -17.61
C GLN A 132 -7.98 14.48 -16.10
N LEU A 133 -8.33 13.42 -15.36
CA LEU A 133 -8.02 13.28 -13.95
C LEU A 133 -6.58 12.80 -13.72
N LEU A 134 -6.11 11.86 -14.53
CA LEU A 134 -4.79 11.26 -14.37
C LEU A 134 -3.64 12.22 -14.67
N LYS A 135 -3.78 13.06 -15.69
CA LYS A 135 -2.70 13.94 -16.13
C LYS A 135 -2.26 14.94 -15.05
N PRO A 136 -3.17 15.72 -14.41
CA PRO A 136 -2.78 16.60 -13.32
C PRO A 136 -2.19 15.85 -12.11
N ILE A 137 -2.73 14.68 -11.79
CA ILE A 137 -2.25 13.83 -10.69
C ILE A 137 -0.80 13.40 -10.95
N LEU A 138 -0.52 12.94 -12.17
CA LEU A 138 0.81 12.53 -12.57
C LEU A 138 1.81 13.70 -12.51
N GLU A 139 1.41 14.84 -13.03
CA GLU A 139 2.25 16.05 -13.03
C GLU A 139 2.55 16.48 -11.59
N GLU A 140 1.54 16.52 -10.71
CA GLU A 140 1.69 16.90 -9.31
C GLU A 140 2.57 15.91 -8.54
N VAL A 141 2.31 14.62 -8.66
CA VAL A 141 3.07 13.59 -7.94
C VAL A 141 4.50 13.49 -8.42
N LEU A 142 4.74 13.61 -9.73
CA LEU A 142 6.08 13.54 -10.29
C LEU A 142 6.89 14.83 -10.05
N MET A 143 6.24 15.99 -9.98
CA MET A 143 6.92 17.26 -9.70
C MET A 143 7.19 17.48 -8.21
N ASN A 144 6.37 16.96 -7.32
CA ASN A 144 6.53 17.12 -5.86
C ASN A 144 7.47 16.09 -5.22
N GLN A 145 7.96 15.13 -5.96
CA GLN A 145 8.97 14.17 -5.48
C GLN A 145 10.41 14.66 -5.67
N TYR A 146 10.56 15.81 -6.25
CA TYR A 146 11.84 16.47 -6.54
C TYR A 146 11.79 17.95 -6.09
#